data_19d0b7ef09363ebc32cb211f2034e03a
#
_entry.id   19d0b7ef09363ebc32cb211f2034e03a
#
_cell.length_a   1.000
_cell.length_b   1.000
_cell.length_c   1.000
_cell.angle_alpha   90.00
_cell.angle_beta   90.00
_cell.angle_gamma   90.00
#
_symmetry.space_group_name_H-M   'P 1'
#
loop_
_entity.id
_entity.type
_entity.pdbx_description
1 polymer ?
#
loop_
_entity_poly.entity_id
_entity_poly.type
_entity_poly.pdbx_seq_one_letter_code
_entity_poly.pdbx_strand_id
1 'polypeptide(L)'
;RAGWKAFAETLPQRHERLVNENKMLPTILVLPDCFTSLGGNQFVDSEILGNWSSWLCQSLKPKIAENYPTNGKFALFGKSSGGYGAIHNAMRHPGEWNAIASHSGDVGFDILYRSDFANAATQINRQNGLENFLDYVKQCDRLGNDDFHALMTCAMAASYDSKGTSANPYGIRLPFDLETCSVDESLWNNWLKFDPLKSSEQSFNSLRSLDFLFIDCGNRDQYGIQYGSRLMISLLKQYGIDHHWEEFDGTHSGIEYRLDFSMPLLSKSLHE
;
A
#
# COMPACT_ATOMS: atom_id res chain seq x y z
N ARG A 1 -5.37 4.33 -9.56
CA ARG A 1 -6.30 4.42 -10.69
C ARG A 1 -6.38 3.05 -11.35
N ALA A 2 -7.50 2.37 -11.16
CA ALA A 2 -7.67 0.99 -11.59
C ALA A 2 -7.57 0.83 -13.13
N GLY A 3 -6.35 0.62 -13.62
CA GLY A 3 -6.13 0.08 -14.95
C GLY A 3 -6.53 0.94 -16.14
N TRP A 4 -6.22 2.21 -16.15
CA TRP A 4 -6.51 3.10 -17.29
C TRP A 4 -5.30 3.36 -18.20
N LYS A 5 -4.45 2.39 -18.40
CA LYS A 5 -3.47 2.48 -19.47
C LYS A 5 -4.22 2.35 -20.80
N ALA A 6 -4.06 3.33 -21.69
CA ALA A 6 -4.53 3.19 -23.06
C ALA A 6 -4.01 1.85 -23.63
N PHE A 7 -4.90 1.08 -24.24
CA PHE A 7 -4.61 -0.24 -24.82
C PHE A 7 -4.26 -1.37 -23.84
N ALA A 8 -4.41 -1.18 -22.52
CA ALA A 8 -4.29 -2.24 -21.54
C ALA A 8 -5.68 -2.61 -20.98
N GLU A 9 -5.85 -3.89 -20.63
CA GLU A 9 -7.06 -4.36 -19.95
C GLU A 9 -7.22 -3.63 -18.62
N THR A 10 -8.38 -3.02 -18.40
CA THR A 10 -8.71 -2.38 -17.13
C THR A 10 -9.07 -3.42 -16.07
N LEU A 11 -9.04 -3.06 -14.80
CA LEU A 11 -9.40 -3.99 -13.72
C LEU A 11 -10.88 -4.46 -13.81
N PRO A 12 -11.87 -3.60 -14.10
CA PRO A 12 -13.24 -4.08 -14.39
C PRO A 12 -13.32 -5.05 -15.58
N GLN A 13 -12.63 -4.78 -16.70
CA GLN A 13 -12.59 -5.68 -17.85
C GLN A 13 -11.95 -7.02 -17.51
N ARG A 14 -10.87 -7.03 -16.71
CA ARG A 14 -10.22 -8.24 -16.21
C ARG A 14 -11.17 -9.07 -15.35
N HIS A 15 -11.85 -8.43 -14.42
CA HIS A 15 -12.85 -9.07 -13.57
C HIS A 15 -13.95 -9.73 -14.42
N GLU A 16 -14.54 -8.97 -15.35
CA GLU A 16 -15.57 -9.48 -16.26
C GLU A 16 -15.06 -10.67 -17.10
N ARG A 17 -13.85 -10.56 -17.66
CA ARG A 17 -13.24 -11.65 -18.44
C ARG A 17 -13.06 -12.92 -17.60
N LEU A 18 -12.49 -12.79 -16.39
CA LEU A 18 -12.25 -13.95 -15.52
C LEU A 18 -13.56 -14.66 -15.12
N VAL A 19 -14.62 -13.90 -14.88
CA VAL A 19 -15.96 -14.46 -14.60
C VAL A 19 -16.52 -15.15 -15.85
N ASN A 20 -16.48 -14.50 -17.02
CA ASN A 20 -17.01 -15.06 -18.27
C ASN A 20 -16.25 -16.31 -18.73
N GLU A 21 -14.95 -16.40 -18.42
CA GLU A 21 -14.11 -17.57 -18.70
C GLU A 21 -14.29 -18.70 -17.65
N ASN A 22 -15.17 -18.53 -16.67
CA ASN A 22 -15.35 -19.45 -15.54
C ASN A 22 -14.05 -19.69 -14.71
N LYS A 23 -13.13 -18.74 -14.72
CA LYS A 23 -11.90 -18.77 -13.92
C LYS A 23 -12.10 -18.16 -12.52
N MET A 24 -13.13 -17.37 -12.35
CA MET A 24 -13.47 -16.66 -11.13
C MET A 24 -14.98 -16.75 -10.88
N LEU A 25 -15.38 -16.90 -9.62
CA LEU A 25 -16.77 -16.81 -9.23
C LEU A 25 -17.22 -15.33 -9.22
N PRO A 26 -18.51 -15.06 -9.48
CA PRO A 26 -19.01 -13.69 -9.44
C PRO A 26 -18.78 -13.02 -8.08
N THR A 27 -18.16 -11.85 -8.09
CA THR A 27 -17.89 -11.04 -6.90
C THR A 27 -18.20 -9.57 -7.17
N ILE A 28 -18.40 -8.80 -6.13
CA ILE A 28 -18.53 -7.35 -6.23
C ILE A 28 -17.14 -6.74 -6.16
N LEU A 29 -16.72 -6.07 -7.23
CA LEU A 29 -15.45 -5.35 -7.29
C LEU A 29 -15.66 -3.91 -6.83
N VAL A 30 -15.01 -3.52 -5.73
CA VAL A 30 -15.06 -2.16 -5.17
C VAL A 30 -13.73 -1.46 -5.42
N LEU A 31 -13.77 -0.30 -6.05
CA LEU A 31 -12.61 0.52 -6.42
C LEU A 31 -12.71 1.89 -5.72
N PRO A 32 -12.32 2.00 -4.45
CA PRO A 32 -12.40 3.26 -3.74
C PRO A 32 -11.39 4.26 -4.30
N ASP A 33 -11.81 5.51 -4.47
CA ASP A 33 -10.89 6.61 -4.76
C ASP A 33 -10.26 7.09 -3.45
N CYS A 34 -9.02 6.69 -3.23
CA CYS A 34 -8.24 7.03 -2.03
C CYS A 34 -7.13 8.06 -2.33
N PHE A 35 -7.29 8.87 -3.38
CA PHE A 35 -6.36 9.95 -3.68
C PHE A 35 -6.47 11.10 -2.69
N THR A 36 -5.33 11.68 -2.34
CA THR A 36 -5.20 12.87 -1.50
C THR A 36 -4.53 14.00 -2.27
N SER A 37 -4.41 15.18 -1.67
CA SER A 37 -3.64 16.29 -2.24
C SER A 37 -2.16 15.97 -2.47
N LEU A 38 -1.61 14.95 -1.80
CA LEU A 38 -0.25 14.45 -1.98
C LEU A 38 -0.20 13.18 -2.85
N GLY A 39 -1.30 12.77 -3.45
CA GLY A 39 -1.42 11.56 -4.25
C GLY A 39 -1.88 10.37 -3.43
N GLY A 40 -0.99 9.65 -2.74
CA GLY A 40 -1.32 8.49 -1.91
C GLY A 40 -1.58 8.81 -0.44
N ASN A 41 -2.01 7.80 0.32
CA ASN A 41 -2.26 7.88 1.76
C ASN A 41 -1.83 6.62 2.53
N GLN A 42 -1.19 5.69 1.87
CA GLN A 42 -0.73 4.40 2.41
C GLN A 42 -1.82 3.56 3.11
N PHE A 43 -3.11 3.92 2.95
CA PHE A 43 -4.27 3.23 3.54
C PHE A 43 -4.20 3.11 5.07
N VAL A 44 -3.56 4.08 5.72
CA VAL A 44 -3.45 4.20 7.19
C VAL A 44 -4.27 5.38 7.70
N ASP A 45 -4.50 5.41 9.00
CA ASP A 45 -5.10 6.59 9.65
C ASP A 45 -4.01 7.65 9.88
N SER A 46 -4.27 8.86 9.45
CA SER A 46 -3.36 10.01 9.53
C SER A 46 -4.15 11.27 9.95
N GLU A 47 -3.59 12.06 10.85
CA GLU A 47 -4.18 13.34 11.28
C GLU A 47 -4.33 14.34 10.12
N ILE A 48 -3.47 14.26 9.12
CA ILE A 48 -3.43 15.20 7.98
C ILE A 48 -4.19 14.66 6.78
N LEU A 49 -3.99 13.38 6.42
CA LEU A 49 -4.56 12.81 5.19
C LEU A 49 -5.94 12.18 5.41
N GLY A 50 -6.36 12.00 6.67
CA GLY A 50 -7.63 11.38 7.03
C GLY A 50 -7.49 9.93 7.49
N ASN A 51 -8.55 9.41 8.09
CA ASN A 51 -8.59 8.09 8.73
C ASN A 51 -8.95 7.00 7.72
N TRP A 52 -8.07 6.70 6.78
CA TRP A 52 -8.35 5.82 5.64
C TRP A 52 -8.50 4.35 6.03
N SER A 53 -7.69 3.85 6.97
CA SER A 53 -7.82 2.49 7.50
C SER A 53 -9.18 2.29 8.18
N SER A 54 -9.52 3.19 9.09
CA SER A 54 -10.82 3.19 9.78
C SER A 54 -11.98 3.37 8.81
N TRP A 55 -11.85 4.25 7.81
CA TRP A 55 -12.89 4.48 6.81
C TRP A 55 -13.18 3.25 5.95
N LEU A 56 -12.15 2.54 5.48
CA LEU A 56 -12.31 1.30 4.72
C LEU A 56 -13.12 0.27 5.49
N CYS A 57 -12.77 0.08 6.77
CA CYS A 57 -13.35 -0.95 7.63
C CYS A 57 -14.72 -0.55 8.20
N GLN A 58 -14.85 0.68 8.70
CA GLN A 58 -16.00 1.11 9.51
C GLN A 58 -17.06 1.89 8.72
N SER A 59 -16.72 2.35 7.51
CA SER A 59 -17.62 3.15 6.68
C SER A 59 -17.89 2.51 5.32
N LEU A 60 -16.85 2.24 4.53
CA LEU A 60 -17.03 1.71 3.18
C LEU A 60 -17.58 0.29 3.19
N LYS A 61 -16.94 -0.61 3.93
CA LYS A 61 -17.35 -2.01 4.01
C LYS A 61 -18.82 -2.19 4.46
N PRO A 62 -19.28 -1.59 5.57
CA PRO A 62 -20.70 -1.67 5.97
C PRO A 62 -21.63 -1.08 4.91
N LYS A 63 -21.25 0.02 4.27
CA LYS A 63 -22.07 0.63 3.22
C LYS A 63 -22.21 -0.27 1.99
N ILE A 64 -21.18 -1.01 1.63
CA ILE A 64 -21.27 -2.01 0.55
C ILE A 64 -22.21 -3.17 0.98
N ALA A 65 -22.06 -3.66 2.21
CA ALA A 65 -22.91 -4.73 2.73
C ALA A 65 -24.40 -4.34 2.81
N GLU A 66 -24.69 -3.07 3.11
CA GLU A 66 -26.07 -2.55 3.17
C GLU A 66 -26.70 -2.38 1.78
N ASN A 67 -25.92 -1.96 0.77
CA ASN A 67 -26.49 -1.55 -0.52
C ASN A 67 -26.37 -2.62 -1.62
N TYR A 68 -25.62 -3.69 -1.40
CA TYR A 68 -25.38 -4.72 -2.39
C TYR A 68 -25.57 -6.14 -1.80
N PRO A 69 -25.96 -7.12 -2.61
CA PRO A 69 -26.20 -8.48 -2.15
C PRO A 69 -24.87 -9.21 -1.87
N THR A 70 -24.29 -8.95 -0.71
CA THR A 70 -23.06 -9.59 -0.25
C THR A 70 -23.38 -10.83 0.61
N ASN A 71 -22.43 -11.77 0.69
CA ASN A 71 -22.50 -12.90 1.63
C ASN A 71 -21.83 -12.57 2.98
N GLY A 72 -21.41 -11.32 3.19
CA GLY A 72 -20.72 -10.87 4.40
C GLY A 72 -19.22 -11.12 4.43
N LYS A 73 -18.63 -11.74 3.39
CA LYS A 73 -17.19 -11.95 3.26
C LYS A 73 -16.56 -10.87 2.39
N PHE A 74 -15.39 -10.38 2.81
CA PHE A 74 -14.69 -9.29 2.16
C PHE A 74 -13.20 -9.60 2.01
N ALA A 75 -12.63 -9.21 0.87
CA ALA A 75 -11.20 -9.32 0.63
C ALA A 75 -10.58 -7.96 0.26
N LEU A 76 -9.29 -7.83 0.52
CA LEU A 76 -8.47 -6.73 0.05
C LEU A 76 -7.43 -7.24 -0.93
N PHE A 77 -7.16 -6.48 -1.97
CA PHE A 77 -6.01 -6.73 -2.82
C PHE A 77 -5.44 -5.44 -3.39
N GLY A 78 -4.17 -5.47 -3.70
CA GLY A 78 -3.52 -4.32 -4.30
C GLY A 78 -2.06 -4.57 -4.63
N LYS A 79 -1.47 -3.57 -5.27
CA LYS A 79 -0.07 -3.56 -5.67
C LYS A 79 0.65 -2.41 -4.98
N SER A 80 1.96 -2.58 -4.65
CA SER A 80 2.78 -1.52 -4.05
C SER A 80 2.13 -1.01 -2.76
N SER A 81 1.90 0.28 -2.61
CA SER A 81 1.12 0.85 -1.49
C SER A 81 -0.23 0.18 -1.26
N GLY A 82 -0.91 -0.28 -2.34
CA GLY A 82 -2.16 -1.05 -2.21
C GLY A 82 -1.95 -2.45 -1.65
N GLY A 83 -0.84 -3.11 -2.00
CA GLY A 83 -0.42 -4.38 -1.41
C GLY A 83 -0.06 -4.24 0.07
N TYR A 84 0.67 -3.18 0.40
CA TYR A 84 0.92 -2.77 1.78
C TYR A 84 -0.39 -2.54 2.55
N GLY A 85 -1.31 -1.75 1.96
CA GLY A 85 -2.60 -1.46 2.56
C GLY A 85 -3.42 -2.72 2.85
N ALA A 86 -3.35 -3.74 2.00
CA ALA A 86 -4.02 -5.02 2.25
C ALA A 86 -3.44 -5.73 3.49
N ILE A 87 -2.11 -5.83 3.58
CA ILE A 87 -1.42 -6.43 4.75
C ILE A 87 -1.71 -5.60 6.01
N HIS A 88 -1.49 -4.28 5.95
CA HIS A 88 -1.65 -3.39 7.10
C HIS A 88 -3.07 -3.46 7.68
N ASN A 89 -4.09 -3.39 6.82
CA ASN A 89 -5.48 -3.40 7.28
C ASN A 89 -5.91 -4.77 7.82
N ALA A 90 -5.41 -5.88 7.27
CA ALA A 90 -5.64 -7.20 7.84
C ALA A 90 -5.00 -7.37 9.22
N MET A 91 -3.78 -6.83 9.42
CA MET A 91 -3.09 -6.84 10.71
C MET A 91 -3.76 -5.90 11.73
N ARG A 92 -4.27 -4.76 11.27
CA ARG A 92 -4.86 -3.71 12.13
C ARG A 92 -6.28 -4.01 12.57
N HIS A 93 -7.05 -4.70 11.73
CA HIS A 93 -8.47 -5.00 11.92
C HIS A 93 -8.72 -6.51 11.87
N PRO A 94 -8.34 -7.26 12.94
CA PRO A 94 -8.47 -8.72 12.97
C PRO A 94 -9.92 -9.15 12.82
N GLY A 95 -10.16 -10.13 11.93
CA GLY A 95 -11.50 -10.69 11.66
C GLY A 95 -12.39 -9.84 10.75
N GLU A 96 -11.96 -8.63 10.36
CA GLU A 96 -12.75 -7.78 9.46
C GLU A 96 -12.60 -8.15 7.98
N TRP A 97 -11.52 -8.79 7.62
CA TRP A 97 -11.21 -9.21 6.27
C TRP A 97 -11.05 -10.73 6.23
N ASN A 98 -11.61 -11.36 5.21
CA ASN A 98 -11.57 -12.82 5.04
C ASN A 98 -10.34 -13.25 4.23
N ALA A 99 -9.96 -12.47 3.24
CA ALA A 99 -8.82 -12.80 2.40
C ALA A 99 -8.07 -11.55 1.95
N ILE A 100 -6.77 -11.69 1.68
CA ILE A 100 -5.98 -10.60 1.10
C ILE A 100 -5.03 -11.10 0.02
N ALA A 101 -4.71 -10.21 -0.94
CA ALA A 101 -3.62 -10.40 -1.89
C ALA A 101 -2.74 -9.15 -1.96
N SER A 102 -1.46 -9.34 -1.75
CA SER A 102 -0.43 -8.29 -1.81
C SER A 102 0.54 -8.56 -2.95
N HIS A 103 0.53 -7.69 -3.95
CA HIS A 103 1.44 -7.75 -5.10
C HIS A 103 2.54 -6.72 -4.94
N SER A 104 3.79 -7.14 -4.76
CA SER A 104 4.94 -6.25 -4.50
C SER A 104 4.56 -5.16 -3.49
N GLY A 105 3.92 -5.54 -2.37
CA GLY A 105 3.49 -4.63 -1.32
C GLY A 105 4.68 -4.09 -0.52
N ASP A 106 4.58 -2.83 -0.11
CA ASP A 106 5.67 -2.15 0.60
C ASP A 106 5.92 -2.84 1.95
N VAL A 107 7.13 -3.37 2.15
CA VAL A 107 7.55 -4.07 3.35
C VAL A 107 9.06 -4.00 3.50
N GLY A 108 9.57 -3.83 4.73
CA GLY A 108 10.99 -3.63 4.98
C GLY A 108 11.44 -2.20 4.70
N PHE A 109 10.88 -1.24 5.43
CA PHE A 109 11.05 0.20 5.20
C PHE A 109 12.51 0.67 5.22
N ASP A 110 13.37 0.00 6.00
CA ASP A 110 14.82 0.30 6.04
C ASP A 110 15.49 0.13 4.67
N ILE A 111 15.04 -0.84 3.87
CA ILE A 111 15.58 -1.08 2.52
C ILE A 111 14.81 -0.21 1.51
N LEU A 112 13.49 -0.20 1.62
CA LEU A 112 12.59 0.38 0.62
C LEU A 112 12.67 1.92 0.58
N TYR A 113 12.52 2.60 1.73
CA TYR A 113 12.29 4.04 1.74
C TYR A 113 13.54 4.88 2.00
N ARG A 114 14.51 4.36 2.77
CA ARG A 114 15.72 5.16 3.07
C ARG A 114 16.53 5.48 1.83
N SER A 115 16.48 4.66 0.80
CA SER A 115 17.16 4.92 -0.49
C SER A 115 16.67 6.19 -1.18
N ASP A 116 15.44 6.62 -0.95
CA ASP A 116 14.84 7.80 -1.58
C ASP A 116 15.08 9.11 -0.83
N PHE A 117 15.63 9.08 0.39
CA PHE A 117 15.83 10.29 1.20
C PHE A 117 16.74 11.30 0.54
N ALA A 118 17.85 10.87 -0.04
CA ALA A 118 18.79 11.76 -0.72
C ALA A 118 18.16 12.42 -1.96
N ASN A 119 17.37 11.68 -2.73
CA ASN A 119 16.62 12.25 -3.83
C ASN A 119 15.58 13.27 -3.33
N ALA A 120 14.80 12.91 -2.32
CA ALA A 120 13.78 13.80 -1.76
C ALA A 120 14.40 15.10 -1.22
N ALA A 121 15.50 15.02 -0.46
CA ALA A 121 16.22 16.20 0.02
C ALA A 121 16.68 17.09 -1.15
N THR A 122 17.24 16.48 -2.20
CA THR A 122 17.72 17.20 -3.39
C THR A 122 16.59 17.95 -4.09
N GLN A 123 15.46 17.30 -4.37
CA GLN A 123 14.35 17.93 -5.10
C GLN A 123 13.66 19.02 -4.26
N ILE A 124 13.50 18.80 -2.96
CA ILE A 124 12.93 19.78 -2.03
C ILE A 124 13.86 21.02 -1.95
N ASN A 125 15.17 20.82 -1.84
CA ASN A 125 16.14 21.94 -1.80
C ASN A 125 16.20 22.73 -3.11
N ARG A 126 16.02 22.09 -4.26
CA ARG A 126 15.93 22.79 -5.56
C ARG A 126 14.78 23.78 -5.62
N GLN A 127 13.75 23.58 -4.81
CA GLN A 127 12.60 24.48 -4.68
C GLN A 127 12.70 25.40 -3.45
N ASN A 128 13.88 25.48 -2.81
CA ASN A 128 14.13 26.29 -1.59
C ASN A 128 13.25 25.86 -0.40
N GLY A 129 12.97 24.57 -0.25
CA GLY A 129 12.28 24.01 0.92
C GLY A 129 10.95 23.34 0.60
N LEU A 130 10.40 22.69 1.61
CA LEU A 130 9.23 21.81 1.49
C LEU A 130 7.98 22.54 0.99
N GLU A 131 7.66 23.71 1.52
CA GLU A 131 6.45 24.45 1.13
C GLU A 131 6.49 24.83 -0.35
N ASN A 132 7.62 25.38 -0.80
CA ASN A 132 7.82 25.76 -2.19
C ASN A 132 7.80 24.53 -3.13
N PHE A 133 8.36 23.40 -2.68
CA PHE A 133 8.28 22.14 -3.44
C PHE A 133 6.83 21.68 -3.60
N LEU A 134 6.01 21.72 -2.55
CA LEU A 134 4.60 21.34 -2.60
C LEU A 134 3.79 22.30 -3.49
N ASP A 135 4.10 23.60 -3.47
CA ASP A 135 3.45 24.58 -4.34
C ASP A 135 3.87 24.41 -5.81
N TYR A 136 5.14 24.08 -6.07
CA TYR A 136 5.61 23.68 -7.40
C TYR A 136 4.84 22.46 -7.90
N VAL A 137 4.70 21.40 -7.07
CA VAL A 137 3.95 20.18 -7.42
C VAL A 137 2.49 20.48 -7.77
N LYS A 138 1.83 21.38 -7.05
CA LYS A 138 0.43 21.76 -7.34
C LYS A 138 0.27 22.49 -8.67
N GLN A 139 1.29 23.24 -9.10
CA GLN A 139 1.25 24.07 -10.30
C GLN A 139 1.82 23.34 -11.53
N CYS A 140 2.51 22.22 -11.32
CA CYS A 140 3.20 21.50 -12.38
C CYS A 140 2.24 20.61 -13.16
N ASP A 141 2.14 20.80 -14.47
CA ASP A 141 1.32 19.96 -15.35
C ASP A 141 1.82 18.51 -15.42
N ARG A 142 3.13 18.33 -15.28
CA ARG A 142 3.78 17.02 -15.33
C ARG A 142 5.02 16.97 -14.44
N LEU A 143 5.00 16.12 -13.43
CA LEU A 143 6.16 15.85 -12.59
C LEU A 143 7.19 14.99 -13.31
N GLY A 144 8.48 15.33 -13.13
CA GLY A 144 9.60 14.44 -13.43
C GLY A 144 9.61 13.21 -12.51
N ASN A 145 10.38 12.19 -12.87
CA ASN A 145 10.45 10.97 -12.07
C ASN A 145 10.99 11.25 -10.65
N ASP A 146 12.04 12.06 -10.54
CA ASP A 146 12.67 12.38 -9.26
C ASP A 146 11.76 13.23 -8.36
N ASP A 147 11.04 14.21 -8.95
CA ASP A 147 10.04 15.00 -8.23
C ASP A 147 8.87 14.13 -7.74
N PHE A 148 8.45 13.15 -8.55
CA PHE A 148 7.42 12.20 -8.16
C PHE A 148 7.86 11.36 -6.95
N HIS A 149 9.10 10.85 -6.94
CA HIS A 149 9.64 10.10 -5.79
C HIS A 149 9.78 10.98 -4.53
N ALA A 150 10.18 12.25 -4.71
CA ALA A 150 10.21 13.20 -3.59
C ALA A 150 8.80 13.48 -3.04
N LEU A 151 7.78 13.62 -3.92
CA LEU A 151 6.38 13.75 -3.50
C LEU A 151 5.88 12.50 -2.78
N MET A 152 6.24 11.31 -3.25
CA MET A 152 5.94 10.04 -2.56
C MET A 152 6.50 10.04 -1.14
N THR A 153 7.75 10.47 -0.96
CA THR A 153 8.38 10.59 0.37
C THR A 153 7.60 11.56 1.27
N CYS A 154 7.14 12.69 0.74
CA CYS A 154 6.29 13.63 1.47
C CYS A 154 4.93 13.00 1.85
N ALA A 155 4.29 12.26 0.94
CA ALA A 155 3.04 11.57 1.20
C ALA A 155 3.19 10.49 2.28
N MET A 156 4.31 9.76 2.29
CA MET A 156 4.64 8.79 3.34
C MET A 156 4.86 9.48 4.69
N ALA A 157 5.56 10.61 4.72
CA ALA A 157 5.75 11.40 5.94
C ALA A 157 4.40 11.87 6.51
N ALA A 158 3.50 12.36 5.64
CA ALA A 158 2.16 12.73 6.03
C ALA A 158 1.29 11.55 6.48
N SER A 159 1.59 10.34 6.01
CA SER A 159 0.88 9.11 6.39
C SER A 159 1.38 8.56 7.74
N TYR A 160 2.69 8.45 7.90
CA TYR A 160 3.29 7.69 9.01
C TYR A 160 3.67 8.54 10.22
N ASP A 161 3.90 9.83 10.04
CA ASP A 161 4.28 10.72 11.14
C ASP A 161 3.77 12.15 10.92
N SER A 162 2.49 12.29 10.64
CA SER A 162 1.87 13.60 10.46
C SER A 162 1.64 14.31 11.81
N LYS A 163 1.98 15.58 11.86
CA LYS A 163 1.65 16.45 12.99
C LYS A 163 1.50 17.90 12.56
N GLY A 164 0.27 18.30 12.30
CA GLY A 164 -0.03 19.70 11.97
C GLY A 164 0.25 20.64 13.12
N THR A 165 0.89 21.76 12.80
CA THR A 165 1.08 22.91 13.70
C THR A 165 0.92 24.20 12.92
N SER A 166 0.80 25.35 13.58
CA SER A 166 0.78 26.65 12.90
C SER A 166 2.06 26.93 12.09
N ALA A 167 3.20 26.34 12.49
CA ALA A 167 4.48 26.46 11.79
C ALA A 167 4.69 25.36 10.72
N ASN A 168 3.86 24.33 10.70
CA ASN A 168 3.88 23.23 9.72
C ASN A 168 2.44 22.85 9.33
N PRO A 169 1.77 23.69 8.53
CA PRO A 169 0.35 23.48 8.20
C PRO A 169 0.12 22.22 7.35
N TYR A 170 1.15 21.74 6.63
CA TYR A 170 1.07 20.48 5.89
C TYR A 170 1.25 19.25 6.76
N GLY A 171 1.68 19.40 8.03
CA GLY A 171 1.88 18.31 8.97
C GLY A 171 2.97 17.32 8.58
N ILE A 172 3.80 17.63 7.58
CA ILE A 172 4.83 16.73 7.03
C ILE A 172 6.10 16.87 7.86
N ARG A 173 6.54 15.78 8.47
CA ARG A 173 7.83 15.70 9.18
C ARG A 173 8.70 14.66 8.49
N LEU A 174 9.71 15.16 7.75
CA LEU A 174 10.66 14.27 7.07
C LEU A 174 11.58 13.63 8.12
N PRO A 175 11.88 12.33 8.04
CA PRO A 175 12.75 11.65 8.99
C PRO A 175 14.24 11.85 8.64
N PHE A 176 14.60 12.95 7.99
CA PHE A 176 15.96 13.32 7.61
C PHE A 176 16.09 14.84 7.50
N ASP A 177 17.30 15.31 7.73
CA ASP A 177 17.68 16.71 7.55
C ASP A 177 17.84 17.03 6.07
N LEU A 178 17.31 18.18 5.62
CA LEU A 178 17.32 18.55 4.20
C LEU A 178 18.72 18.96 3.70
N GLU A 179 19.61 19.48 4.56
CA GLU A 179 20.93 19.93 4.17
C GLU A 179 21.93 18.77 4.14
N THR A 180 21.93 17.94 5.17
CA THR A 180 22.92 16.88 5.39
C THR A 180 22.43 15.49 5.02
N CYS A 181 21.12 15.33 4.82
CA CYS A 181 20.43 14.04 4.67
C CYS A 181 20.65 13.06 5.84
N SER A 182 21.10 13.58 7.01
CA SER A 182 21.24 12.76 8.20
C SER A 182 19.87 12.35 8.71
N VAL A 183 19.71 11.07 9.09
CA VAL A 183 18.44 10.52 9.55
C VAL A 183 18.15 10.97 10.98
N ASP A 184 16.95 11.51 11.22
CA ASP A 184 16.39 11.64 12.56
C ASP A 184 15.78 10.30 12.98
N GLU A 185 16.50 9.54 13.79
CA GLU A 185 16.08 8.20 14.23
C GLU A 185 14.77 8.24 15.04
N SER A 186 14.44 9.35 15.69
CA SER A 186 13.17 9.49 16.44
C SER A 186 11.98 9.54 15.46
N LEU A 187 12.07 10.34 14.41
CA LEU A 187 11.06 10.43 13.37
C LEU A 187 11.01 9.16 12.52
N TRP A 188 12.18 8.57 12.19
CA TRP A 188 12.25 7.32 11.47
C TRP A 188 11.59 6.18 12.24
N ASN A 189 11.79 6.09 13.53
CA ASN A 189 11.14 5.10 14.38
C ASN A 189 9.60 5.25 14.41
N ASN A 190 9.05 6.44 14.15
CA ASN A 190 7.60 6.58 13.97
C ASN A 190 7.12 5.90 12.69
N TRP A 191 7.86 6.03 11.58
CA TRP A 191 7.56 5.32 10.35
C TRP A 191 7.66 3.80 10.53
N LEU A 192 8.70 3.32 11.22
CA LEU A 192 8.92 1.89 11.45
C LEU A 192 7.79 1.20 12.24
N LYS A 193 6.97 1.95 12.99
CA LYS A 193 5.74 1.41 13.63
C LYS A 193 4.71 0.93 12.61
N PHE A 194 4.80 1.41 11.38
CA PHE A 194 3.93 1.02 10.27
C PHE A 194 4.55 -0.04 9.36
N ASP A 195 5.83 -0.35 9.51
CA ASP A 195 6.47 -1.45 8.76
C ASP A 195 5.93 -2.80 9.24
N PRO A 196 5.31 -3.60 8.35
CA PRO A 196 4.85 -4.94 8.71
C PRO A 196 5.93 -5.81 9.37
N LEU A 197 7.21 -5.66 9.00
CA LEU A 197 8.31 -6.42 9.62
C LEU A 197 8.60 -6.05 11.08
N LYS A 198 8.19 -4.86 11.51
CA LYS A 198 8.38 -4.38 12.89
C LYS A 198 7.13 -4.56 13.76
N SER A 199 6.10 -5.20 13.20
CA SER A 199 4.83 -5.45 13.88
C SER A 199 5.01 -6.49 15.00
N SER A 200 4.16 -6.39 16.02
CA SER A 200 4.14 -7.34 17.14
C SER A 200 3.65 -8.73 16.71
N GLU A 201 4.00 -9.76 17.49
CA GLU A 201 3.44 -11.10 17.29
C GLU A 201 1.90 -11.10 17.28
N GLN A 202 1.28 -10.27 18.11
CA GLN A 202 -0.17 -10.13 18.12
C GLN A 202 -0.71 -9.65 16.78
N SER A 203 -0.04 -8.70 16.12
CA SER A 203 -0.42 -8.23 14.78
C SER A 203 -0.27 -9.34 13.72
N PHE A 204 0.79 -10.15 13.82
CA PHE A 204 0.92 -11.34 12.97
C PHE A 204 -0.18 -12.36 13.24
N ASN A 205 -0.55 -12.58 14.50
CA ASN A 205 -1.63 -13.49 14.86
C ASN A 205 -2.99 -13.06 14.27
N SER A 206 -3.20 -11.76 13.99
CA SER A 206 -4.39 -11.28 13.29
C SER A 206 -4.53 -11.88 11.88
N LEU A 207 -3.41 -12.17 11.22
CA LEU A 207 -3.42 -12.80 9.89
C LEU A 207 -3.88 -14.27 9.91
N ARG A 208 -3.90 -14.92 11.07
CA ARG A 208 -4.43 -16.30 11.23
C ARG A 208 -5.95 -16.38 11.01
N SER A 209 -6.65 -15.26 11.16
CA SER A 209 -8.10 -15.19 10.93
C SER A 209 -8.47 -15.13 9.44
N LEU A 210 -7.49 -14.97 8.55
CA LEU A 210 -7.73 -14.96 7.12
C LEU A 210 -7.98 -16.37 6.62
N ASP A 211 -9.02 -16.51 5.80
CA ASP A 211 -9.30 -17.73 5.04
C ASP A 211 -8.23 -17.94 3.94
N PHE A 212 -7.66 -16.83 3.43
CA PHE A 212 -6.62 -16.87 2.40
C PHE A 212 -5.69 -15.64 2.44
N LEU A 213 -4.38 -15.90 2.41
CA LEU A 213 -3.31 -14.89 2.35
C LEU A 213 -2.41 -15.15 1.14
N PHE A 214 -2.43 -14.24 0.18
CA PHE A 214 -1.58 -14.29 -1.01
C PHE A 214 -0.57 -13.15 -1.00
N ILE A 215 0.70 -13.47 -1.21
CA ILE A 215 1.79 -12.50 -1.35
C ILE A 215 2.63 -12.91 -2.56
N ASP A 216 2.92 -11.98 -3.43
CA ASP A 216 3.92 -12.18 -4.48
C ASP A 216 4.80 -10.95 -4.69
N CYS A 217 5.96 -11.15 -5.30
CA CYS A 217 6.88 -10.07 -5.65
C CYS A 217 7.76 -10.45 -6.84
N GLY A 218 8.09 -9.47 -7.67
CA GLY A 218 9.09 -9.65 -8.72
C GLY A 218 10.50 -9.81 -8.13
N ASN A 219 11.26 -10.78 -8.61
CA ASN A 219 12.62 -11.07 -8.10
C ASN A 219 13.66 -9.98 -8.46
N ARG A 220 13.30 -9.04 -9.33
CA ARG A 220 14.08 -7.87 -9.76
C ARG A 220 13.32 -6.57 -9.53
N ASP A 221 12.56 -6.50 -8.45
CA ASP A 221 11.86 -5.29 -8.05
C ASP A 221 12.87 -4.16 -7.78
N GLN A 222 12.75 -3.05 -8.50
CA GLN A 222 13.74 -1.96 -8.45
C GLN A 222 13.72 -1.18 -7.13
N TYR A 223 12.71 -1.36 -6.31
CA TYR A 223 12.63 -0.78 -4.97
C TYR A 223 13.16 -1.71 -3.88
N GLY A 224 13.60 -2.93 -4.25
CA GLY A 224 14.11 -3.89 -3.29
C GLY A 224 13.04 -4.60 -2.45
N ILE A 225 11.77 -4.51 -2.84
CA ILE A 225 10.62 -5.06 -2.10
C ILE A 225 10.75 -6.58 -1.92
N GLN A 226 11.37 -7.30 -2.86
CA GLN A 226 11.60 -8.74 -2.73
C GLN A 226 12.38 -9.11 -1.47
N TYR A 227 13.29 -8.26 -1.00
CA TYR A 227 14.06 -8.53 0.22
C TYR A 227 13.17 -8.42 1.47
N GLY A 228 12.35 -7.38 1.55
CA GLY A 228 11.36 -7.24 2.61
C GLY A 228 10.32 -8.36 2.57
N SER A 229 9.84 -8.73 1.38
CA SER A 229 8.89 -9.83 1.18
C SER A 229 9.46 -11.17 1.68
N ARG A 230 10.71 -11.50 1.36
CA ARG A 230 11.38 -12.71 1.85
C ARG A 230 11.47 -12.74 3.39
N LEU A 231 11.74 -11.59 4.02
CA LEU A 231 11.73 -11.47 5.47
C LEU A 231 10.32 -11.67 6.04
N MET A 232 9.30 -11.05 5.42
CA MET A 232 7.89 -11.24 5.81
C MET A 232 7.49 -12.71 5.75
N ILE A 233 7.83 -13.41 4.66
CA ILE A 233 7.57 -14.85 4.51
C ILE A 233 8.27 -15.68 5.59
N SER A 234 9.49 -15.30 5.97
CA SER A 234 10.21 -15.96 7.06
C SER A 234 9.48 -15.82 8.40
N LEU A 235 8.94 -14.62 8.68
CA LEU A 235 8.13 -14.38 9.88
C LEU A 235 6.79 -15.13 9.85
N LEU A 236 6.09 -15.15 8.72
CA LEU A 236 4.85 -15.92 8.57
C LEU A 236 5.08 -17.40 8.84
N LYS A 237 6.17 -17.97 8.32
CA LYS A 237 6.56 -19.36 8.60
C LYS A 237 6.91 -19.58 10.07
N GLN A 238 7.68 -18.67 10.66
CA GLN A 238 8.05 -18.73 12.09
C GLN A 238 6.82 -18.74 12.99
N TYR A 239 5.82 -17.91 12.67
CA TYR A 239 4.57 -17.84 13.42
C TYR A 239 3.55 -18.91 13.00
N GLY A 240 3.86 -19.78 12.01
CA GLY A 240 2.97 -20.82 11.51
C GLY A 240 1.67 -20.26 10.93
N ILE A 241 1.75 -19.19 10.14
CA ILE A 241 0.63 -18.55 9.45
C ILE A 241 0.58 -19.09 8.03
N ASP A 242 -0.55 -19.66 7.65
CA ASP A 242 -0.77 -20.18 6.30
C ASP A 242 -0.77 -19.04 5.29
N HIS A 243 -0.03 -19.22 4.22
CA HIS A 243 0.09 -18.22 3.17
C HIS A 243 0.49 -18.83 1.84
N HIS A 244 0.09 -18.21 0.74
CA HIS A 244 0.61 -18.48 -0.59
C HIS A 244 1.70 -17.45 -0.89
N TRP A 245 2.89 -17.93 -1.24
CA TRP A 245 4.02 -17.08 -1.64
C TRP A 245 4.54 -17.45 -3.01
N GLU A 246 4.72 -16.45 -3.85
CA GLU A 246 5.36 -16.62 -5.15
C GLU A 246 6.33 -15.48 -5.47
N GLU A 247 7.57 -15.82 -5.75
CA GLU A 247 8.53 -14.89 -6.33
C GLU A 247 8.65 -15.17 -7.82
N PHE A 248 8.24 -14.21 -8.65
CA PHE A 248 8.21 -14.39 -10.09
C PHE A 248 9.33 -13.64 -10.79
N ASP A 249 9.69 -14.05 -12.00
CA ASP A 249 10.68 -13.34 -12.82
C ASP A 249 10.08 -12.04 -13.38
N GLY A 250 10.37 -10.92 -12.68
CA GLY A 250 9.81 -9.62 -13.02
C GLY A 250 10.35 -8.49 -12.17
N THR A 251 9.89 -7.29 -12.50
CA THR A 251 10.19 -6.05 -11.78
C THR A 251 8.95 -5.54 -11.04
N HIS A 252 8.99 -4.33 -10.51
CA HIS A 252 7.81 -3.68 -9.91
C HIS A 252 6.74 -3.30 -10.95
N SER A 253 7.11 -3.14 -12.21
CA SER A 253 6.24 -2.62 -13.27
C SER A 253 5.75 -3.72 -14.20
N GLY A 254 4.53 -3.54 -14.77
CA GLY A 254 3.99 -4.48 -15.75
C GLY A 254 3.53 -5.81 -15.13
N ILE A 255 3.22 -5.83 -13.85
CA ILE A 255 2.82 -7.03 -13.11
C ILE A 255 1.30 -7.19 -12.98
N GLU A 256 0.52 -6.41 -13.69
CA GLU A 256 -0.95 -6.46 -13.64
C GLU A 256 -1.53 -7.83 -14.00
N TYR A 257 -0.79 -8.63 -14.78
CA TYR A 257 -1.17 -10.02 -15.10
C TYR A 257 -1.21 -10.93 -13.87
N ARG A 258 -0.53 -10.55 -12.77
CA ARG A 258 -0.55 -11.29 -11.50
C ARG A 258 -1.95 -11.34 -10.87
N LEU A 259 -2.80 -10.39 -11.22
CA LEU A 259 -4.21 -10.39 -10.81
C LEU A 259 -5.00 -11.57 -11.41
N ASP A 260 -4.57 -12.13 -12.53
CA ASP A 260 -5.18 -13.35 -13.11
C ASP A 260 -4.95 -14.59 -12.22
N PHE A 261 -3.97 -14.55 -11.31
CA PHE A 261 -3.73 -15.61 -10.33
C PHE A 261 -4.46 -15.33 -9.00
N SER A 262 -4.32 -14.12 -8.46
CA SER A 262 -4.85 -13.82 -7.13
C SER A 262 -6.36 -13.61 -7.09
N MET A 263 -6.96 -12.95 -8.08
CA MET A 263 -8.41 -12.68 -8.08
C MET A 263 -9.27 -13.96 -8.08
N PRO A 264 -8.97 -15.00 -8.88
CA PRO A 264 -9.67 -16.29 -8.79
C PRO A 264 -9.57 -16.94 -7.41
N LEU A 265 -8.38 -16.92 -6.80
CA LEU A 265 -8.16 -17.51 -5.48
C LEU A 265 -8.90 -16.75 -4.37
N LEU A 266 -8.86 -15.41 -4.40
CA LEU A 266 -9.65 -14.56 -3.51
C LEU A 266 -11.14 -14.84 -3.66
N SER A 267 -11.64 -14.87 -4.90
CA SER A 267 -13.04 -15.14 -5.18
C SER A 267 -13.48 -16.51 -4.62
N LYS A 268 -12.67 -17.54 -4.83
CA LYS A 268 -12.92 -18.88 -4.29
C LYS A 268 -13.03 -18.84 -2.76
N SER A 269 -12.07 -18.23 -2.07
CA SER A 269 -12.06 -18.10 -0.61
C SER A 269 -13.28 -17.33 -0.06
N LEU A 270 -13.80 -16.34 -0.80
CA LEU A 270 -15.01 -15.62 -0.41
C LEU A 270 -16.29 -16.44 -0.55
N HIS A 271 -16.30 -17.57 -1.30
CA HIS A 271 -17.45 -18.43 -1.52
C HIS A 271 -17.42 -19.72 -0.68
N GLU A 272 -16.28 -20.07 -0.14
CA GLU A 272 -16.13 -21.19 0.81
C GLU A 272 -16.58 -20.80 2.22
#